data_d8c744005c752eebb7b794b4ba3ff751
#
_entry.id   d8c744005c752eebb7b794b4ba3ff751
#
_cell.length_a   1.000
_cell.length_b   1.000
_cell.length_c   1.000
_cell.angle_alpha   90.00
_cell.angle_beta   90.00
_cell.angle_gamma   90.00
#
_symmetry.space_group_name_H-M   'P 1'
#
loop_
_entity.id
_entity.type
_entity.pdbx_description
1 polymer ?
#
loop_
_entity_poly.entity_id
_entity_poly.type
_entity_poly.pdbx_seq_one_letter_code
_entity_poly.pdbx_strand_id
1 'polypeptide(L)'
;MSARASTSCRDRLARGAGAALVAAAACWTAPAQAGAYEDCVTAGNQNAVMSCLAGEEKQANAELSSAEAQVAQKARAVESATGKPGIHAALAKSVRDFAAYRTSHCAYVREMAVREPVAEQAAVACRIDLTRRRTRDLRP
;
A
#
# COMPACT_ATOMS: atom_id res chain seq x y z
N MET A 1 4.70 23.38 15.08
CA MET A 1 5.38 22.82 16.26
C MET A 1 4.31 22.15 17.11
N SER A 2 4.16 20.83 17.05
CA SER A 2 3.37 20.05 18.03
C SER A 2 3.90 18.63 17.98
N ALA A 3 4.75 18.33 18.94
CA ALA A 3 5.28 17.00 19.22
C ALA A 3 4.15 16.12 19.74
N ARG A 4 3.85 15.01 19.07
CA ARG A 4 3.02 13.94 19.62
C ARG A 4 3.89 12.99 20.43
N ALA A 5 3.66 13.02 21.73
CA ALA A 5 4.29 12.16 22.71
C ALA A 5 3.97 10.70 22.42
N SER A 6 5.03 9.91 22.24
CA SER A 6 5.01 8.44 22.24
C SER A 6 4.77 8.01 23.70
N THR A 7 3.56 7.56 24.00
CA THR A 7 3.25 6.97 25.31
C THR A 7 3.88 5.59 25.38
N SER A 8 4.97 5.51 26.12
CA SER A 8 5.69 4.30 26.48
C SER A 8 4.79 3.35 27.27
N CYS A 9 4.74 2.08 26.85
CA CYS A 9 4.00 0.98 27.48
C CYS A 9 4.57 0.56 28.86
N ARG A 10 5.41 1.40 29.53
CA ARG A 10 6.17 1.00 30.72
C ARG A 10 5.59 1.47 32.06
N ASP A 11 4.55 2.30 32.11
CA ASP A 11 4.12 2.95 33.36
C ASP A 11 2.88 2.37 34.06
N ARG A 12 2.53 1.11 33.81
CA ARG A 12 1.43 0.44 34.56
C ARG A 12 1.85 -0.83 35.31
N LEU A 13 2.95 -0.76 36.03
CA LEU A 13 3.31 -1.82 36.98
C LEU A 13 3.68 -1.21 38.34
N ALA A 14 2.70 -0.72 39.07
CA ALA A 14 2.81 -0.60 40.53
C ALA A 14 1.43 -0.49 41.18
N ARG A 15 1.13 -1.46 42.02
CA ARG A 15 0.12 -1.55 43.10
C ARG A 15 -1.12 -2.39 42.79
N GLY A 16 -1.13 -3.59 43.35
CA GLY A 16 -2.28 -4.44 43.53
C GLY A 16 -1.90 -5.89 43.73
N ALA A 17 -1.74 -6.35 44.99
CA ALA A 17 -1.63 -7.75 45.34
C ALA A 17 -2.97 -8.44 45.07
N GLY A 18 -2.98 -9.45 44.17
CA GLY A 18 -4.16 -10.27 43.85
C GLY A 18 -3.93 -11.02 42.58
N ALA A 19 -3.89 -12.37 42.70
CA ALA A 19 -3.85 -13.42 41.67
C ALA A 19 -3.51 -13.01 40.23
N ALA A 20 -2.27 -13.30 39.85
CA ALA A 20 -1.72 -13.02 38.51
C ALA A 20 -2.29 -14.00 37.48
N LEU A 21 -3.27 -13.56 36.70
CA LEU A 21 -3.49 -14.04 35.34
C LEU A 21 -2.58 -13.21 34.43
N VAL A 22 -1.44 -13.78 34.05
CA VAL A 22 -0.52 -13.21 33.06
C VAL A 22 -1.23 -13.30 31.70
N ALA A 23 -1.99 -12.28 31.35
CA ALA A 23 -2.41 -12.05 29.97
C ALA A 23 -1.18 -11.58 29.19
N ALA A 24 -0.51 -12.50 28.50
CA ALA A 24 0.52 -12.18 27.53
C ALA A 24 -0.16 -11.39 26.39
N ALA A 25 -0.11 -10.07 26.48
CA ALA A 25 -0.43 -9.19 25.37
C ALA A 25 0.65 -9.41 24.29
N ALA A 26 0.38 -10.31 23.34
CA ALA A 26 1.17 -10.43 22.13
C ALA A 26 1.02 -9.11 21.36
N CYS A 27 2.00 -8.21 21.51
CA CYS A 27 2.15 -7.06 20.61
C CYS A 27 2.43 -7.62 19.23
N TRP A 28 1.41 -7.72 18.40
CA TRP A 28 1.56 -8.02 16.99
C TRP A 28 2.24 -6.81 16.35
N THR A 29 3.56 -6.86 16.26
CA THR A 29 4.31 -5.93 15.41
C THR A 29 3.97 -6.31 13.98
N ALA A 30 3.04 -5.56 13.36
CA ALA A 30 2.86 -5.66 11.92
C ALA A 30 4.22 -5.33 11.28
N PRO A 31 4.75 -6.19 10.39
CA PRO A 31 5.99 -5.88 9.70
C PRO A 31 5.82 -4.55 8.98
N ALA A 32 6.71 -3.59 9.25
CA ALA A 32 6.83 -2.40 8.43
C ALA A 32 7.16 -2.91 7.03
N GLN A 33 6.22 -2.76 6.09
CA GLN A 33 6.49 -3.15 4.71
C GLN A 33 7.53 -2.17 4.17
N ALA A 34 8.71 -2.69 3.87
CA ALA A 34 9.70 -1.95 3.09
C ALA A 34 9.06 -1.53 1.76
N GLY A 35 9.39 -0.35 1.25
CA GLY A 35 8.90 0.10 -0.05
C GLY A 35 9.57 -0.67 -1.19
N ALA A 36 8.98 -0.61 -2.37
CA ALA A 36 9.52 -1.34 -3.53
C ALA A 36 10.97 -0.96 -3.86
N TYR A 37 11.39 0.26 -3.56
CA TYR A 37 12.78 0.68 -3.74
C TYR A 37 13.73 -0.08 -2.80
N GLU A 38 13.38 -0.20 -1.53
CA GLU A 38 14.17 -0.90 -0.52
C GLU A 38 14.27 -2.39 -0.83
N ASP A 39 13.23 -2.99 -1.39
CA ASP A 39 13.24 -4.39 -1.82
C ASP A 39 14.26 -4.63 -2.95
N CYS A 40 14.44 -3.65 -3.84
CA CYS A 40 15.28 -3.77 -5.03
C CYS A 40 16.68 -3.16 -4.89
N VAL A 41 16.92 -2.22 -3.98
CA VAL A 41 18.20 -1.47 -3.89
C VAL A 41 19.41 -2.37 -3.66
N THR A 42 19.23 -3.53 -3.05
CA THR A 42 20.29 -4.52 -2.80
C THR A 42 20.66 -5.34 -4.04
N ALA A 43 19.97 -5.18 -5.18
CA ALA A 43 20.26 -5.95 -6.39
C ALA A 43 21.64 -5.64 -7.03
N GLY A 44 22.32 -4.60 -6.54
CA GLY A 44 23.71 -4.28 -6.91
C GLY A 44 23.84 -2.99 -7.73
N ASN A 45 23.96 -3.07 -9.05
CA ASN A 45 24.10 -1.88 -9.88
C ASN A 45 22.74 -1.30 -10.32
N GLN A 46 22.76 -0.08 -10.85
CA GLN A 46 21.55 0.65 -11.26
C GLN A 46 20.66 -0.09 -12.27
N ASN A 47 21.26 -0.81 -13.21
CA ASN A 47 20.51 -1.60 -14.19
C ASN A 47 19.80 -2.79 -13.53
N ALA A 48 20.45 -3.43 -12.57
CA ALA A 48 19.84 -4.52 -11.80
C ALA A 48 18.69 -4.02 -10.92
N VAL A 49 18.84 -2.84 -10.30
CA VAL A 49 17.74 -2.19 -9.55
C VAL A 49 16.55 -1.89 -10.46
N MET A 50 16.78 -1.30 -11.63
CA MET A 50 15.70 -1.01 -12.58
C MET A 50 15.03 -2.28 -13.10
N SER A 51 15.80 -3.34 -13.36
CA SER A 51 15.24 -4.64 -13.78
C SER A 51 14.38 -5.28 -12.69
N CYS A 52 14.82 -5.21 -11.43
CA CYS A 52 14.04 -5.64 -10.27
C CYS A 52 12.72 -4.85 -10.18
N LEU A 53 12.79 -3.52 -10.19
CA LEU A 53 11.61 -2.66 -10.11
C LEU A 53 10.62 -2.91 -11.27
N ALA A 54 11.12 -3.14 -12.48
CA ALA A 54 10.25 -3.47 -13.63
C ALA A 54 9.50 -4.80 -13.43
N GLY A 55 10.15 -5.79 -12.84
CA GLY A 55 9.53 -7.07 -12.46
C GLY A 55 8.43 -6.88 -11.42
N GLU A 56 8.73 -6.13 -10.36
CA GLU A 56 7.79 -5.80 -9.29
C GLU A 56 6.58 -4.98 -9.79
N GLU A 57 6.82 -4.02 -10.69
CA GLU A 57 5.75 -3.21 -11.30
C GLU A 57 4.80 -4.08 -12.12
N LYS A 58 5.34 -5.01 -12.92
CA LYS A 58 4.54 -5.96 -13.70
C LYS A 58 3.68 -6.84 -12.78
N GLN A 59 4.26 -7.38 -11.72
CA GLN A 59 3.54 -8.19 -10.76
C GLN A 59 2.44 -7.39 -10.05
N ALA A 60 2.77 -6.22 -9.50
CA ALA A 60 1.81 -5.38 -8.80
C ALA A 60 0.62 -4.98 -9.70
N ASN A 61 0.87 -4.65 -10.97
CA ASN A 61 -0.19 -4.33 -11.93
C ASN A 61 -1.08 -5.54 -12.24
N ALA A 62 -0.53 -6.74 -12.34
CA ALA A 62 -1.31 -7.96 -12.56
C ALA A 62 -2.21 -8.27 -11.35
N GLU A 63 -1.69 -8.12 -10.14
CA GLU A 63 -2.46 -8.29 -8.89
C GLU A 63 -3.59 -7.26 -8.77
N LEU A 64 -3.33 -5.99 -9.08
CA LEU A 64 -4.34 -4.94 -9.08
C LEU A 64 -5.45 -5.24 -10.08
N SER A 65 -5.10 -5.60 -11.32
CA SER A 65 -6.07 -5.95 -12.36
C SER A 65 -6.98 -7.11 -11.92
N SER A 66 -6.41 -8.14 -11.30
CA SER A 66 -7.17 -9.26 -10.74
C SER A 66 -8.12 -8.82 -9.63
N ALA A 67 -7.66 -7.98 -8.69
CA ALA A 67 -8.48 -7.46 -7.60
C ALA A 67 -9.63 -6.60 -8.12
N GLU A 68 -9.35 -5.69 -9.06
CA GLU A 68 -10.37 -4.83 -9.68
C GLU A 68 -11.44 -5.66 -10.42
N ALA A 69 -11.04 -6.71 -11.14
CA ALA A 69 -11.99 -7.60 -11.81
C ALA A 69 -12.91 -8.34 -10.82
N GLN A 70 -12.37 -8.82 -9.71
CA GLN A 70 -13.15 -9.49 -8.65
C GLN A 70 -14.15 -8.53 -8.00
N VAL A 71 -13.73 -7.32 -7.65
CA VAL A 71 -14.63 -6.31 -7.06
C VAL A 71 -15.68 -5.87 -8.07
N ALA A 72 -15.35 -5.76 -9.35
CA ALA A 72 -16.31 -5.43 -10.39
C ALA A 72 -17.40 -6.51 -10.57
N GLN A 73 -17.02 -7.78 -10.49
CA GLN A 73 -17.99 -8.89 -10.48
C GLN A 73 -18.91 -8.82 -9.26
N LYS A 74 -18.34 -8.58 -8.07
CA LYS A 74 -19.09 -8.42 -6.82
C LYS A 74 -20.04 -7.23 -6.89
N ALA A 75 -19.61 -6.09 -7.43
CA ALA A 75 -20.43 -4.90 -7.60
C ALA A 75 -21.67 -5.19 -8.47
N ARG A 76 -21.49 -5.86 -9.61
CA ARG A 76 -22.60 -6.27 -10.48
C ARG A 76 -23.55 -7.26 -9.80
N ALA A 77 -23.02 -8.22 -9.05
CA ALA A 77 -23.85 -9.17 -8.31
C ALA A 77 -24.71 -8.47 -7.25
N VAL A 78 -24.15 -7.49 -6.54
CA VAL A 78 -24.90 -6.69 -5.55
C VAL A 78 -25.99 -5.84 -6.23
N GLU A 79 -25.67 -5.18 -7.36
CA GLU A 79 -26.68 -4.45 -8.13
C GLU A 79 -27.85 -5.33 -8.57
N SER A 80 -27.53 -6.53 -9.08
CA SER A 80 -28.54 -7.50 -9.50
C SER A 80 -29.41 -8.00 -8.34
N ALA A 81 -28.79 -8.29 -7.20
CA ALA A 81 -29.50 -8.83 -6.03
C ALA A 81 -30.35 -7.81 -5.29
N THR A 82 -29.93 -6.54 -5.31
CA THR A 82 -30.58 -5.47 -4.51
C THR A 82 -31.43 -4.51 -5.33
N GLY A 83 -31.29 -4.54 -6.64
CA GLY A 83 -31.91 -3.54 -7.53
C GLY A 83 -31.31 -2.12 -7.39
N LYS A 84 -30.20 -1.97 -6.63
CA LYS A 84 -29.55 -0.67 -6.42
C LYS A 84 -28.54 -0.38 -7.54
N PRO A 85 -28.84 0.55 -8.48
CA PRO A 85 -27.93 0.84 -9.58
C PRO A 85 -26.75 1.69 -9.15
N GLY A 86 -25.68 1.71 -9.97
CA GLY A 86 -24.59 2.68 -9.87
C GLY A 86 -23.38 2.20 -9.07
N ILE A 87 -23.41 1.05 -8.42
CA ILE A 87 -22.27 0.51 -7.65
C ILE A 87 -21.08 0.21 -8.57
N HIS A 88 -21.35 -0.48 -9.67
CA HIS A 88 -20.32 -0.78 -10.67
C HIS A 88 -19.78 0.48 -11.36
N ALA A 89 -20.65 1.45 -11.66
CA ALA A 89 -20.23 2.73 -12.24
C ALA A 89 -19.34 3.55 -11.30
N ALA A 90 -19.66 3.57 -10.00
CA ALA A 90 -18.85 4.22 -8.97
C ALA A 90 -17.46 3.55 -8.86
N LEU A 91 -17.39 2.22 -8.89
CA LEU A 91 -16.13 1.50 -8.91
C LEU A 91 -15.31 1.87 -10.16
N ALA A 92 -15.92 1.86 -11.35
CA ALA A 92 -15.24 2.20 -12.60
C ALA A 92 -14.69 3.64 -12.57
N LYS A 93 -15.42 4.57 -11.96
CA LYS A 93 -14.90 5.94 -11.72
C LYS A 93 -13.70 5.92 -10.78
N SER A 94 -13.77 5.21 -9.67
CA SER A 94 -12.68 5.09 -8.69
C SER A 94 -11.41 4.48 -9.31
N VAL A 95 -11.53 3.52 -10.22
CA VAL A 95 -10.39 2.95 -10.97
C VAL A 95 -9.71 4.01 -11.84
N ARG A 96 -10.50 4.80 -12.60
CA ARG A 96 -9.94 5.89 -13.43
C ARG A 96 -9.28 6.98 -12.60
N ASP A 97 -9.92 7.41 -11.52
CA ASP A 97 -9.40 8.45 -10.63
C ASP A 97 -8.09 8.01 -9.97
N PHE A 98 -8.02 6.75 -9.55
CA PHE A 98 -6.78 6.18 -9.02
C PHE A 98 -5.66 6.14 -10.06
N ALA A 99 -5.93 5.74 -11.29
CA ALA A 99 -4.93 5.73 -12.37
C ALA A 99 -4.38 7.14 -12.64
N ALA A 100 -5.24 8.14 -12.70
CA ALA A 100 -4.85 9.55 -12.87
C ALA A 100 -4.01 10.06 -11.68
N TYR A 101 -4.46 9.78 -10.46
CA TYR A 101 -3.72 10.12 -9.24
C TYR A 101 -2.33 9.47 -9.21
N ARG A 102 -2.25 8.15 -9.47
CA ARG A 102 -0.98 7.42 -9.49
C ARG A 102 0.00 8.04 -10.48
N THR A 103 -0.47 8.37 -11.68
CA THR A 103 0.37 8.98 -12.71
C THR A 103 0.91 10.35 -12.26
N SER A 104 0.03 11.24 -11.82
CA SER A 104 0.42 12.61 -11.45
C SER A 104 1.29 12.65 -10.19
N HIS A 105 0.93 11.83 -9.18
CA HIS A 105 1.70 11.78 -7.93
C HIS A 105 3.12 11.23 -8.14
N CYS A 106 3.27 10.16 -8.91
CA CYS A 106 4.59 9.58 -9.15
C CYS A 106 5.43 10.41 -10.14
N ALA A 107 4.82 11.19 -11.01
CA ALA A 107 5.53 12.23 -11.76
C ALA A 107 6.08 13.32 -10.82
N TYR A 108 5.28 13.79 -9.85
CA TYR A 108 5.77 14.70 -8.83
C TYR A 108 6.93 14.10 -8.01
N VAL A 109 6.85 12.82 -7.60
CA VAL A 109 7.94 12.14 -6.90
C VAL A 109 9.22 12.12 -7.75
N ARG A 110 9.11 11.88 -9.05
CA ARG A 110 10.23 11.95 -9.98
C ARG A 110 10.90 13.33 -9.97
N GLU A 111 10.11 14.39 -10.09
CA GLU A 111 10.63 15.77 -10.13
C GLU A 111 11.29 16.20 -8.81
N MET A 112 10.87 15.62 -7.68
CA MET A 112 11.49 15.86 -6.37
C MET A 112 12.85 15.18 -6.22
N ALA A 113 13.16 14.17 -7.00
CA ALA A 113 14.44 13.49 -6.98
C ALA A 113 15.43 14.23 -7.93
N VAL A 114 16.50 14.75 -7.34
CA VAL A 114 17.40 15.73 -8.01
C VAL A 114 18.33 15.08 -9.06
N ARG A 115 18.44 13.75 -9.11
CA ARG A 115 19.46 13.07 -9.95
C ARG A 115 18.88 11.86 -10.66
N GLU A 116 19.13 11.77 -11.98
CA GLU A 116 18.99 10.52 -12.71
C GLU A 116 20.17 9.58 -12.38
N PRO A 117 20.00 8.26 -12.32
CA PRO A 117 18.76 7.51 -12.56
C PRO A 117 17.86 7.33 -11.32
N VAL A 118 18.20 7.93 -10.18
CA VAL A 118 17.44 7.79 -8.93
C VAL A 118 16.02 8.34 -9.09
N ALA A 119 15.85 9.39 -9.88
CA ALA A 119 14.54 9.98 -10.16
C ALA A 119 13.59 8.99 -10.83
N GLU A 120 14.06 8.25 -11.84
CA GLU A 120 13.24 7.22 -12.48
C GLU A 120 12.96 6.04 -11.54
N GLN A 121 13.97 5.59 -10.79
CA GLN A 121 13.78 4.52 -9.78
C GLN A 121 12.74 4.91 -8.74
N ALA A 122 12.78 6.14 -8.25
CA ALA A 122 11.80 6.66 -7.29
C ALA A 122 10.37 6.70 -7.88
N ALA A 123 10.24 7.11 -9.13
CA ALA A 123 8.95 7.12 -9.82
C ALA A 123 8.37 5.71 -10.02
N VAL A 124 9.20 4.74 -10.42
CA VAL A 124 8.77 3.34 -10.56
C VAL A 124 8.36 2.77 -9.21
N ALA A 125 9.19 2.93 -8.18
CA ALA A 125 8.88 2.47 -6.82
C ALA A 125 7.57 3.07 -6.30
N CYS A 126 7.37 4.38 -6.49
CA CYS A 126 6.12 5.06 -6.15
C CYS A 126 4.90 4.40 -6.84
N ARG A 127 4.99 4.07 -8.13
CA ARG A 127 3.90 3.40 -8.84
C ARG A 127 3.60 2.02 -8.27
N ILE A 128 4.63 1.25 -7.93
CA ILE A 128 4.50 -0.07 -7.30
C ILE A 128 3.80 0.05 -5.95
N ASP A 129 4.27 0.94 -5.08
CA ASP A 129 3.76 1.09 -3.72
C ASP A 129 2.29 1.53 -3.69
N LEU A 130 1.92 2.51 -4.55
CA LEU A 130 0.53 2.93 -4.69
C LEU A 130 -0.34 1.80 -5.25
N THR A 131 0.14 1.04 -6.22
CA THR A 131 -0.56 -0.10 -6.81
C THR A 131 -0.80 -1.19 -5.77
N ARG A 132 0.22 -1.57 -5.01
CA ARG A 132 0.12 -2.54 -3.90
C ARG A 132 -0.85 -2.07 -2.82
N ARG A 133 -0.82 -0.78 -2.46
CA ARG A 133 -1.78 -0.20 -1.51
C ARG A 133 -3.21 -0.32 -2.03
N ARG A 134 -3.46 0.11 -3.27
CA ARG A 134 -4.79 -0.01 -3.90
C ARG A 134 -5.28 -1.44 -3.95
N THR A 135 -4.42 -2.39 -4.27
CA THR A 135 -4.75 -3.83 -4.27
C THR A 135 -5.22 -4.30 -2.89
N ARG A 136 -4.53 -3.88 -1.82
CA ARG A 136 -4.95 -4.22 -0.45
C ARG A 136 -6.30 -3.60 -0.09
N ASP A 137 -6.53 -2.34 -0.46
CA ASP A 137 -7.79 -1.62 -0.18
C ASP A 137 -9.00 -2.24 -0.89
N LEU A 138 -8.79 -2.93 -2.01
CA LEU A 138 -9.83 -3.64 -2.75
C LEU A 138 -10.11 -5.06 -2.22
N ARG A 139 -9.21 -5.63 -1.44
CA ARG A 139 -9.42 -6.94 -0.81
C ARG A 139 -10.25 -6.75 0.46
N PRO A 140 -11.34 -7.53 0.64
CA PRO A 140 -12.18 -7.48 1.85
C PRO A 140 -11.43 -7.96 3.09
#